data_b67279905152238a8026e164d542f979
#
_entry.id   b67279905152238a8026e164d542f979
#
_cell.length_a   1.000
_cell.length_b   1.000
_cell.length_c   1.000
_cell.angle_alpha   90.00
_cell.angle_beta   90.00
_cell.angle_gamma   90.00
#
_symmetry.space_group_name_H-M   'P 1'
#
loop_
_entity.id
_entity.type
_entity.pdbx_description
1 polymer ?
#
loop_
_entity_poly.entity_id
_entity_poly.type
_entity_poly.pdbx_seq_one_letter_code
_entity_poly.pdbx_strand_id
1 'polypeptide(L)'
;LLSDGHCFRDQVINLCSFLGTTDSSLPFHFEAGSLETLMNIVDREGGLTLIPELAKIGMSEKRLANVKSFTNIRPLREVSLVYSRHFAKYKLINLLWREIMDCIPQELQDKKRGTVVEWK
;
A
#
# COMPACT_ATOMS: atom_id res chain seq x y z
N LEU A 1 5.38 -1.82 11.91
CA LEU A 1 5.27 -0.78 10.89
C LEU A 1 6.52 -0.74 9.99
N LEU A 2 6.44 -0.08 8.85
CA LEU A 2 7.62 0.29 8.09
C LEU A 2 8.37 1.44 8.78
N SER A 3 9.68 1.52 8.58
CA SER A 3 10.52 2.58 9.13
C SER A 3 10.18 3.96 8.56
N ASP A 4 10.64 5.00 9.23
CA ASP A 4 10.45 6.39 8.81
C ASP A 4 10.94 6.63 7.38
N GLY A 5 10.26 7.51 6.65
CA GLY A 5 10.53 7.81 5.25
C GLY A 5 9.80 6.93 4.23
N HIS A 6 9.10 5.89 4.67
CA HIS A 6 8.19 5.15 3.80
C HIS A 6 6.80 5.80 3.75
N CYS A 7 6.42 6.37 2.61
CA CYS A 7 5.10 6.99 2.43
C CYS A 7 3.93 6.04 2.74
N PHE A 8 4.12 4.74 2.62
CA PHE A 8 3.11 3.75 3.02
C PHE A 8 2.91 3.69 4.54
N ARG A 9 3.96 3.94 5.34
CA ARG A 9 3.86 4.02 6.80
C ARG A 9 2.88 5.11 7.25
N ASP A 10 3.01 6.31 6.69
CA ASP A 10 2.15 7.44 7.05
C ASP A 10 0.69 7.18 6.67
N GLN A 11 0.46 6.56 5.52
CA GLN A 11 -0.87 6.13 5.12
C GLN A 11 -1.48 5.09 6.06
N VAL A 12 -0.68 4.14 6.57
CA VAL A 12 -1.12 3.15 7.58
C VAL A 12 -1.51 3.84 8.87
N ILE A 13 -0.68 4.77 9.36
CA ILE A 13 -0.96 5.53 10.59
C ILE A 13 -2.24 6.35 10.43
N ASN A 14 -2.40 7.06 9.31
CA ASN A 14 -3.59 7.86 9.04
C ASN A 14 -4.86 6.99 8.97
N LEU A 15 -4.78 5.82 8.35
CA LEU A 15 -5.90 4.88 8.28
C LEU A 15 -6.26 4.35 9.67
N CYS A 16 -5.29 3.99 10.49
CA CYS A 16 -5.52 3.51 11.85
C CYS A 16 -6.13 4.61 12.73
N SER A 17 -5.66 5.85 12.62
CA SER A 17 -6.23 7.00 13.34
C SER A 17 -7.69 7.27 12.91
N PHE A 18 -7.99 7.16 11.64
CA PHE A 18 -9.36 7.29 11.12
C PHE A 18 -10.30 6.20 11.67
N LEU A 19 -9.79 4.99 11.87
CA LEU A 19 -10.56 3.88 12.45
C LEU A 19 -10.70 3.94 13.98
N GLY A 20 -10.15 4.98 14.64
CA GLY A 20 -10.23 5.16 16.09
C GLY A 20 -9.36 4.19 16.90
N THR A 21 -8.46 3.47 16.27
CA THR A 21 -7.55 2.52 16.91
C THR A 21 -6.25 3.21 17.32
N THR A 22 -6.34 4.17 18.24
CA THR A 22 -5.17 4.86 18.82
C THR A 22 -4.63 4.16 20.07
N ASP A 23 -4.83 2.86 20.21
CA ASP A 23 -4.31 2.16 21.38
C ASP A 23 -2.78 1.99 21.26
N SER A 24 -2.07 2.93 21.86
CA SER A 24 -0.59 3.00 21.92
C SER A 24 0.02 1.96 22.89
N SER A 25 -0.76 0.97 23.31
CA SER A 25 -0.36 -0.03 24.31
C SER A 25 0.33 -1.28 23.73
N LEU A 26 0.75 -1.26 22.47
CA LEU A 26 1.54 -2.37 21.94
C LEU A 26 2.92 -2.40 22.62
N PRO A 27 3.31 -3.52 23.22
CA PRO A 27 4.53 -3.63 24.04
C PRO A 27 5.84 -3.46 23.27
N PHE A 28 5.81 -3.41 21.95
CA PHE A 28 6.98 -3.10 21.11
C PHE A 28 6.59 -2.46 19.79
N HIS A 29 7.37 -1.46 19.40
CA HIS A 29 7.39 -0.93 18.04
C HIS A 29 8.46 -1.65 17.24
N PHE A 30 8.05 -2.52 16.34
CA PHE A 30 8.98 -3.10 15.38
C PHE A 30 8.93 -2.29 14.08
N GLU A 31 10.09 -1.79 13.68
CA GLU A 31 10.26 -1.08 12.41
C GLU A 31 11.05 -1.93 11.43
N ALA A 32 10.52 -2.13 10.24
CA ALA A 32 11.15 -2.89 9.18
C ALA A 32 11.52 -1.98 8.00
N GLY A 33 12.71 -2.17 7.46
CA GLY A 33 13.19 -1.43 6.29
C GLY A 33 12.53 -1.84 4.96
N SER A 34 11.76 -2.93 4.93
CA SER A 34 11.00 -3.35 3.76
C SER A 34 9.69 -4.05 4.13
N LEU A 35 8.72 -3.97 3.21
CA LEU A 35 7.43 -4.64 3.38
C LEU A 35 7.59 -6.16 3.49
N GLU A 36 8.49 -6.76 2.73
CA GLU A 36 8.72 -8.21 2.76
C GLU A 36 9.28 -8.65 4.11
N THR A 37 10.25 -7.92 4.66
CA THR A 37 10.77 -8.17 6.01
C THR A 37 9.66 -8.09 7.04
N LEU A 38 8.80 -7.08 6.95
CA LEU A 38 7.66 -6.92 7.85
C LEU A 38 6.68 -8.09 7.75
N MET A 39 6.34 -8.54 6.55
CA MET A 39 5.50 -9.71 6.33
C MET A 39 6.12 -10.99 6.90
N ASN A 40 7.42 -11.19 6.72
CA ASN A 40 8.12 -12.35 7.26
C ASN A 40 8.10 -12.38 8.80
N ILE A 41 8.21 -11.22 9.44
CA ILE A 41 8.10 -11.10 10.89
C ILE A 41 6.68 -11.46 11.36
N VAL A 42 5.66 -10.91 10.70
CA VAL A 42 4.25 -11.23 11.03
C VAL A 42 3.97 -12.72 10.86
N ASP A 43 4.53 -13.36 9.85
CA ASP A 43 4.38 -14.81 9.63
C ASP A 43 5.02 -15.66 10.73
N ARG A 44 6.12 -15.18 11.34
CA ARG A 44 6.88 -15.93 12.36
C ARG A 44 6.40 -15.66 13.77
N GLU A 45 6.21 -14.39 14.08
CA GLU A 45 5.93 -13.91 15.45
C GLU A 45 4.44 -13.67 15.68
N GLY A 46 3.64 -13.71 14.62
CA GLY A 46 2.24 -13.32 14.66
C GLY A 46 2.05 -11.81 14.57
N GLY A 47 0.81 -11.34 14.76
CA GLY A 47 0.44 -9.95 14.68
C GLY A 47 -0.30 -9.59 13.40
N LEU A 48 -0.42 -8.29 13.14
CA LEU A 48 -1.14 -7.74 11.98
C LEU A 48 -0.32 -6.67 11.30
N THR A 49 -0.41 -6.60 10.00
CA THR A 49 0.11 -5.49 9.20
C THR A 49 -0.79 -5.21 8.01
N LEU A 50 -0.69 -4.01 7.45
CA LEU A 50 -1.35 -3.67 6.20
C LEU A 50 -0.41 -3.91 5.03
N ILE A 51 -0.97 -4.42 3.95
CA ILE A 51 -0.25 -4.65 2.70
C ILE A 51 -1.03 -4.04 1.53
N PRO A 52 -0.36 -3.46 0.53
CA PRO A 52 -1.03 -3.03 -0.69
C PRO A 52 -1.50 -4.24 -1.50
N GLU A 53 -2.59 -4.09 -2.25
CA GLU A 53 -3.18 -5.18 -3.06
C GLU A 53 -2.15 -5.82 -4.02
N LEU A 54 -1.29 -5.01 -4.64
CA LEU A 54 -0.23 -5.50 -5.52
C LEU A 54 0.78 -6.44 -4.82
N ALA A 55 0.95 -6.32 -3.51
CA ALA A 55 1.84 -7.20 -2.78
C ALA A 55 1.35 -8.65 -2.70
N LYS A 56 0.08 -8.91 -3.03
CA LYS A 56 -0.47 -10.28 -3.10
C LYS A 56 0.03 -11.05 -4.32
N ILE A 57 0.49 -10.34 -5.35
CA ILE A 57 1.03 -10.96 -6.56
C ILE A 57 2.31 -11.72 -6.19
N GLY A 58 2.34 -13.02 -6.48
CA GLY A 58 3.48 -13.87 -6.16
C GLY A 58 3.53 -14.41 -4.72
N MET A 59 2.55 -14.09 -3.88
CA MET A 59 2.44 -14.73 -2.56
C MET A 59 2.06 -16.21 -2.68
N SER A 60 2.58 -17.04 -1.75
CA SER A 60 2.15 -18.41 -1.62
C SER A 60 0.68 -18.52 -1.15
N GLU A 61 0.00 -19.62 -1.51
CA GLU A 61 -1.38 -19.87 -1.09
C GLU A 61 -1.55 -19.82 0.43
N LYS A 62 -0.56 -20.37 1.16
CA LYS A 62 -0.54 -20.34 2.63
C LYS A 62 -0.58 -18.91 3.18
N ARG A 63 0.18 -17.99 2.57
CA ARG A 63 0.22 -16.59 2.99
C ARG A 63 -1.05 -15.86 2.58
N LEU A 64 -1.57 -16.12 1.37
CA LEU A 64 -2.82 -15.55 0.88
C LEU A 64 -4.03 -15.91 1.77
N ALA A 65 -4.07 -17.10 2.34
CA ALA A 65 -5.13 -17.52 3.27
C ALA A 65 -5.22 -16.64 4.52
N ASN A 66 -4.11 -16.02 4.94
CA ASN A 66 -4.07 -15.11 6.08
C ASN A 66 -4.43 -13.66 5.72
N VAL A 67 -4.52 -13.33 4.43
CA VAL A 67 -4.86 -11.97 3.99
C VAL A 67 -6.37 -11.75 4.15
N LYS A 68 -6.72 -10.67 4.85
CA LYS A 68 -8.11 -10.23 5.03
C LYS A 68 -8.32 -8.89 4.36
N SER A 69 -9.45 -8.74 3.69
CA SER A 69 -9.86 -7.46 3.10
C SER A 69 -10.71 -6.67 4.08
N PHE A 70 -10.68 -5.35 3.97
CA PHE A 70 -11.60 -4.49 4.73
C PHE A 70 -13.04 -4.75 4.28
N THR A 71 -13.96 -4.83 5.24
CA THR A 71 -15.40 -5.08 4.98
C THR A 71 -16.19 -3.79 4.78
N ASN A 72 -15.89 -2.75 5.55
CA ASN A 72 -16.70 -1.53 5.60
C ASN A 72 -16.14 -0.37 4.78
N ILE A 73 -14.84 -0.39 4.51
CA ILE A 73 -14.15 0.64 3.73
C ILE A 73 -13.22 -0.02 2.72
N ARG A 74 -12.97 0.66 1.61
CA ARG A 74 -11.91 0.29 0.67
C ARG A 74 -10.90 1.44 0.61
N PRO A 75 -9.85 1.40 1.44
CA PRO A 75 -8.80 2.40 1.37
C PRO A 75 -8.03 2.22 0.07
N LEU A 76 -7.88 3.30 -0.68
CA LEU A 76 -7.10 3.34 -1.92
C LEU A 76 -5.84 4.16 -1.71
N ARG A 77 -4.76 3.69 -2.31
CA ARG A 77 -3.52 4.44 -2.47
C ARG A 77 -3.43 4.93 -3.90
N GLU A 78 -3.36 6.23 -4.09
CA GLU A 78 -3.13 6.81 -5.40
C GLU A 78 -1.63 6.77 -5.73
N VAL A 79 -1.31 6.32 -6.94
CA VAL A 79 0.03 6.40 -7.53
C VAL A 79 -0.08 7.21 -8.81
N SER A 80 0.73 8.26 -8.93
CA SER A 80 0.65 9.23 -10.02
C SER A 80 2.01 9.44 -10.68
N LEU A 81 2.02 9.67 -11.98
CA LEU A 81 3.18 10.20 -12.69
C LEU A 81 3.19 11.72 -12.57
N VAL A 82 4.26 12.26 -12.00
CA VAL A 82 4.44 13.70 -11.84
C VAL A 82 5.61 14.17 -12.71
N TYR A 83 5.41 15.21 -13.47
CA TYR A 83 6.42 15.79 -14.33
C TYR A 83 6.26 17.31 -14.43
N SER A 84 7.32 18.02 -14.80
CA SER A 84 7.28 19.46 -14.94
C SER A 84 6.40 19.90 -16.13
N ARG A 85 5.76 21.06 -16.03
CA ARG A 85 4.88 21.61 -17.07
C ARG A 85 5.54 21.74 -18.45
N HIS A 86 6.85 21.97 -18.49
CA HIS A 86 7.63 22.17 -19.71
C HIS A 86 8.48 20.94 -20.09
N PHE A 87 8.02 19.75 -19.74
CA PHE A 87 8.78 18.54 -20.05
C PHE A 87 8.71 18.20 -21.55
N ALA A 88 9.86 18.31 -22.24
CA ALA A 88 9.94 18.19 -23.69
C ALA A 88 9.57 16.79 -24.24
N LYS A 89 9.69 15.72 -23.41
CA LYS A 89 9.48 14.32 -23.83
C LYS A 89 8.11 13.77 -23.44
N TYR A 90 7.07 14.58 -23.59
CA TYR A 90 5.70 14.20 -23.23
C TYR A 90 5.23 12.87 -23.87
N LYS A 91 5.65 12.59 -25.11
CA LYS A 91 5.32 11.32 -25.77
C LYS A 91 5.89 10.10 -25.05
N LEU A 92 7.09 10.21 -24.47
CA LEU A 92 7.70 9.13 -23.69
C LEU A 92 6.97 8.89 -22.37
N ILE A 93 6.50 9.95 -21.71
CA ILE A 93 5.69 9.82 -20.50
C ILE A 93 4.39 9.08 -20.81
N ASN A 94 3.72 9.41 -21.90
CA ASN A 94 2.50 8.72 -22.30
C ASN A 94 2.73 7.25 -22.66
N LEU A 95 3.85 6.93 -23.30
CA LEU A 95 4.24 5.54 -23.54
C LEU A 95 4.47 4.80 -22.22
N LEU A 96 5.29 5.36 -21.33
CA LEU A 96 5.54 4.79 -20.01
C LEU A 96 4.23 4.57 -19.23
N TRP A 97 3.32 5.54 -19.28
CA TRP A 97 2.01 5.40 -18.64
C TRP A 97 1.23 4.22 -19.17
N ARG A 98 1.19 4.03 -20.48
CA ARG A 98 0.50 2.88 -21.11
C ARG A 98 1.11 1.56 -20.65
N GLU A 99 2.44 1.42 -20.74
CA GLU A 99 3.14 0.22 -20.28
C GLU A 99 2.86 -0.09 -18.80
N ILE A 100 2.86 0.93 -17.95
CA ILE A 100 2.49 0.76 -16.53
C ILE A 100 1.05 0.27 -16.41
N MET A 101 0.10 0.88 -17.13
CA MET A 101 -1.31 0.49 -17.06
C MET A 101 -1.54 -0.93 -17.59
N ASP A 102 -0.82 -1.34 -18.62
CA ASP A 102 -0.90 -2.70 -19.18
C ASP A 102 -0.36 -3.77 -18.21
N CYS A 103 0.57 -3.39 -17.32
CA CYS A 103 1.10 -4.27 -16.28
C CYS A 103 0.21 -4.34 -15.03
N ILE A 104 -0.73 -3.41 -14.84
CA ILE A 104 -1.59 -3.37 -13.66
C ILE A 104 -2.85 -4.21 -13.88
N PRO A 105 -3.24 -5.10 -12.95
CA PRO A 105 -4.51 -5.80 -13.01
C PRO A 105 -5.70 -4.85 -13.22
N GLN A 106 -6.61 -5.22 -14.12
CA GLN A 106 -7.75 -4.34 -14.47
C GLN A 106 -8.59 -3.95 -13.27
N GLU A 107 -8.70 -4.84 -12.30
CA GLU A 107 -9.43 -4.57 -11.05
C GLU A 107 -8.83 -3.40 -10.25
N LEU A 108 -7.54 -3.11 -10.41
CA LEU A 108 -6.86 -2.03 -9.69
C LEU A 108 -6.85 -0.69 -10.44
N GLN A 109 -7.30 -0.69 -11.68
CA GLN A 109 -7.35 0.53 -12.50
C GLN A 109 -8.59 1.40 -12.23
N ASP A 110 -9.61 0.85 -11.57
CA ASP A 110 -10.85 1.56 -11.26
C ASP A 110 -10.70 2.46 -10.02
N LYS A 111 -10.63 3.77 -10.23
CA LYS A 111 -10.53 4.79 -9.18
C LYS A 111 -11.80 4.95 -8.34
N LYS A 112 -12.95 4.44 -8.80
CA LYS A 112 -14.24 4.58 -8.09
C LYS A 112 -14.46 3.51 -7.04
N ARG A 113 -13.53 2.58 -6.86
CA ARG A 113 -13.68 1.41 -5.98
C ARG A 113 -13.58 1.71 -4.48
N GLY A 114 -13.15 2.90 -4.08
CA GLY A 114 -12.96 3.21 -2.67
C GLY A 114 -12.58 4.66 -2.40
N THR A 115 -12.07 4.92 -1.21
CA THR A 115 -11.65 6.26 -0.76
C THR A 115 -10.13 6.35 -0.74
N VAL A 116 -9.59 7.37 -1.39
CA VAL A 116 -8.14 7.63 -1.36
C VAL A 116 -7.73 8.06 0.05
N VAL A 117 -6.75 7.37 0.61
CA VAL A 117 -6.14 7.72 1.90
C VAL A 117 -5.04 8.75 1.62
N GLU A 118 -5.27 9.97 2.07
CA GLU A 118 -4.28 11.04 1.97
C GLU A 118 -3.11 10.77 2.91
N TRP A 119 -1.92 11.16 2.50
CA TRP A 119 -0.76 11.26 3.35
C TRP A 119 -0.62 12.73 3.78
N LYS A 120 -0.42 12.97 5.03
CA LYS A 120 -0.16 14.32 5.59
C LYS A 120 1.24 14.35 6.15
#